data_31211510a3c337e7881c178c348151ab
#
_entry.id   31211510a3c337e7881c178c348151ab
#
_cell.length_a   1.000
_cell.length_b   1.000
_cell.length_c   1.000
_cell.angle_alpha   90.00
_cell.angle_beta   90.00
_cell.angle_gamma   90.00
#
_symmetry.space_group_name_H-M   'P 1'
#
loop_
_entity.id
_entity.type
_entity.pdbx_description
1 polymer ?
#
loop_
_entity_poly.entity_id
_entity_poly.type
_entity_poly.pdbx_seq_one_letter_code
_entity_poly.pdbx_strand_id
1 'polypeptide(L)'
;MLFEIAKRHGLELEEEAEYGNRKYLEKQDFILAKQKKQLAAQQNKLDKLTLKVNDMEALIDEVSAAAYDKAVEVVTDVVRTETRKEDMRMIEDTKKWVLSPERKAPQTTREYAAHRLDTVLDKFLKTMQTTTARLQEKLLKPEVRQKGKEQVKDNLGGYL
;
A
#
# COMPACT_ATOMS: atom_id res chain seq x y z
N MET A 1 29.07 49.37 49.15
CA MET A 1 30.41 48.73 49.37
C MET A 1 30.67 47.54 48.50
N LEU A 2 29.87 46.46 48.53
CA LEU A 2 30.06 45.31 47.62
C LEU A 2 29.87 45.62 46.12
N PHE A 3 28.95 46.50 45.81
CA PHE A 3 28.63 46.93 44.41
C PHE A 3 29.79 47.71 43.78
N GLU A 4 30.45 48.56 44.54
CA GLU A 4 31.59 49.32 44.06
C GLU A 4 32.85 48.47 43.86
N ILE A 5 33.00 47.39 44.65
CA ILE A 5 34.10 46.44 44.51
C ILE A 5 33.91 45.61 43.22
N ALA A 6 32.71 45.16 42.95
CA ALA A 6 32.38 44.40 41.74
C ALA A 6 32.59 45.24 40.45
N LYS A 7 32.20 46.52 40.45
CA LYS A 7 32.41 47.43 39.35
C LYS A 7 33.91 47.71 39.08
N ARG A 8 34.75 47.72 40.14
CA ARG A 8 36.23 47.85 40.03
C ARG A 8 36.89 46.62 39.38
N HIS A 9 36.25 45.46 39.46
CA HIS A 9 36.77 44.23 38.88
C HIS A 9 36.09 43.91 37.50
N GLY A 10 35.42 44.90 36.88
CA GLY A 10 34.86 44.77 35.51
C GLY A 10 33.62 43.88 35.41
N LEU A 11 32.97 43.62 36.55
CA LEU A 11 31.67 42.93 36.55
C LEU A 11 30.56 43.99 36.30
N GLU A 12 29.89 43.89 35.17
CA GLU A 12 28.65 44.65 34.92
C GLU A 12 27.53 44.05 35.78
N LEU A 13 27.30 44.65 36.93
CA LEU A 13 26.14 44.35 37.74
C LEU A 13 25.05 45.33 37.38
N GLU A 14 23.87 44.83 37.08
CA GLU A 14 22.67 45.64 36.89
C GLU A 14 22.39 46.45 38.15
N GLU A 15 22.27 47.77 38.02
CA GLU A 15 22.08 48.71 39.16
C GLU A 15 20.76 48.54 39.88
N GLU A 16 19.75 47.98 39.23
CA GLU A 16 18.51 47.54 39.82
C GLU A 16 18.40 46.02 39.66
N ALA A 17 18.38 45.31 40.80
CA ALA A 17 17.98 43.94 40.78
C ALA A 17 16.53 43.89 40.27
N GLU A 18 16.34 43.55 38.98
CA GLU A 18 15.02 43.15 38.49
C GLU A 18 14.61 41.88 39.25
N TYR A 19 14.04 42.10 40.41
CA TYR A 19 13.22 41.07 41.03
C TYR A 19 11.98 40.93 40.13
N GLY A 20 12.19 40.17 39.06
CA GLY A 20 11.09 39.86 38.15
C GLY A 20 9.88 39.57 38.98
N ASN A 21 8.75 40.09 38.59
CA ASN A 21 7.41 40.04 39.22
C ASN A 21 6.97 38.58 39.56
N ARG A 22 7.85 37.80 40.17
CA ARG A 22 7.54 36.47 40.68
C ARG A 22 6.83 36.64 42.00
N LYS A 23 5.48 36.63 41.95
CA LYS A 23 4.68 36.42 43.18
C LYS A 23 5.32 35.21 43.88
N TYR A 24 5.70 35.40 45.15
CA TYR A 24 6.18 34.33 46.03
C TYR A 24 5.08 33.29 46.11
N LEU A 25 5.22 32.22 45.37
CA LEU A 25 4.34 31.06 45.45
C LEU A 25 4.83 30.23 46.63
N GLU A 26 3.94 29.82 47.54
CA GLU A 26 4.27 28.84 48.54
C GLU A 26 4.85 27.61 47.86
N LYS A 27 5.77 26.91 48.57
CA LYS A 27 6.50 25.76 48.01
C LYS A 27 5.55 24.73 47.38
N GLN A 28 4.37 24.54 47.93
CA GLN A 28 3.34 23.63 47.42
C GLN A 28 2.75 24.12 46.10
N ASP A 29 2.44 25.42 45.99
CA ASP A 29 1.91 26.01 44.77
C ASP A 29 2.90 26.00 43.64
N PHE A 30 4.20 26.17 43.91
CA PHE A 30 5.27 26.03 42.94
C PHE A 30 5.39 24.58 42.41
N ILE A 31 5.29 23.61 43.31
CA ILE A 31 5.33 22.17 42.91
C ILE A 31 4.10 21.86 42.06
N LEU A 32 2.92 22.29 42.43
CA LEU A 32 1.68 22.10 41.67
C LEU A 32 1.74 22.76 40.29
N ALA A 33 2.25 24.00 40.22
CA ALA A 33 2.41 24.71 38.96
C ALA A 33 3.40 23.98 38.02
N LYS A 34 4.51 23.45 38.58
CA LYS A 34 5.49 22.66 37.82
C LYS A 34 4.89 21.34 37.34
N GLN A 35 4.12 20.65 38.19
CA GLN A 35 3.45 19.40 37.80
C GLN A 35 2.40 19.64 36.71
N LYS A 36 1.57 20.68 36.82
CA LYS A 36 0.59 21.06 35.79
C LYS A 36 1.27 21.35 34.46
N LYS A 37 2.41 22.06 34.46
CA LYS A 37 3.18 22.34 33.24
C LYS A 37 3.75 21.05 32.62
N GLN A 38 4.24 20.14 33.43
CA GLN A 38 4.75 18.84 32.96
C GLN A 38 3.62 17.99 32.36
N LEU A 39 2.47 17.97 33.04
CA LEU A 39 1.30 17.21 32.59
C LEU A 39 0.76 17.76 31.26
N ALA A 40 0.67 19.07 31.11
CA ALA A 40 0.29 19.69 29.84
C ALA A 40 1.28 19.39 28.72
N ALA A 41 2.58 19.37 29.01
CA ALA A 41 3.61 19.02 28.04
C ALA A 41 3.53 17.54 27.63
N GLN A 42 3.22 16.64 28.56
CA GLN A 42 3.00 15.22 28.28
C GLN A 42 1.73 15.01 27.46
N GLN A 43 0.65 15.71 27.79
CA GLN A 43 -0.59 15.62 27.02
C GLN A 43 -0.38 16.05 25.57
N ASN A 44 0.28 17.19 25.34
CA ASN A 44 0.63 17.65 23.99
C ASN A 44 1.51 16.65 23.20
N LYS A 45 2.40 15.92 23.90
CA LYS A 45 3.18 14.86 23.25
C LYS A 45 2.31 13.68 22.88
N LEU A 46 1.42 13.26 23.77
CA LEU A 46 0.45 12.19 23.51
C LEU A 46 -0.44 12.52 22.32
N ASP A 47 -1.01 13.71 22.28
CA ASP A 47 -1.87 14.15 21.18
C ASP A 47 -1.15 14.13 19.83
N LYS A 48 0.12 14.59 19.80
CA LYS A 48 0.95 14.53 18.61
C LYS A 48 1.29 13.09 18.16
N LEU A 49 1.52 12.19 19.12
CA LEU A 49 1.77 10.78 18.82
C LEU A 49 0.50 10.09 18.30
N THR A 50 -0.63 10.37 18.89
CA THR A 50 -1.93 9.83 18.44
C THR A 50 -2.25 10.25 17.02
N LEU A 51 -2.03 11.53 16.67
CA LEU A 51 -2.19 12.00 15.30
C LEU A 51 -1.27 11.24 14.33
N LYS A 52 0.00 11.06 14.68
CA LYS A 52 0.94 10.32 13.82
C LYS A 52 0.53 8.85 13.64
N VAL A 53 0.01 8.20 14.68
CA VAL A 53 -0.47 6.81 14.58
C VAL A 53 -1.68 6.74 13.65
N ASN A 54 -2.63 7.65 13.77
CA ASN A 54 -3.80 7.69 12.90
C ASN A 54 -3.41 7.94 11.43
N ASP A 55 -2.43 8.84 11.18
CA ASP A 55 -1.91 9.09 9.84
C ASP A 55 -1.23 7.84 9.25
N MET A 56 -0.49 7.08 10.07
CA MET A 56 0.14 5.83 9.64
C MET A 56 -0.89 4.74 9.33
N GLU A 57 -1.94 4.60 10.14
CA GLU A 57 -3.01 3.65 9.88
C GLU A 57 -3.75 3.95 8.57
N ALA A 58 -4.05 5.21 8.31
CA ALA A 58 -4.65 5.65 7.05
C ALA A 58 -3.74 5.33 5.86
N LEU A 59 -2.44 5.57 5.99
CA LEU A 59 -1.46 5.24 4.95
C LEU A 59 -1.37 3.74 4.70
N ILE A 60 -1.37 2.91 5.74
CA ILE A 60 -1.36 1.45 5.63
C ILE A 60 -2.62 0.96 4.90
N ASP A 61 -3.78 1.53 5.20
CA ASP A 61 -5.04 1.18 4.53
C ASP A 61 -5.01 1.55 3.04
N GLU A 62 -4.46 2.70 2.68
CA GLU A 62 -4.30 3.13 1.28
C GLU A 62 -3.32 2.23 0.52
N VAL A 63 -2.15 1.98 1.09
CA VAL A 63 -1.12 1.11 0.49
C VAL A 63 -1.63 -0.31 0.33
N SER A 64 -2.33 -0.85 1.34
CA SER A 64 -2.92 -2.19 1.27
C SER A 64 -3.98 -2.30 0.16
N ALA A 65 -4.79 -1.27 -0.04
CA ALA A 65 -5.76 -1.21 -1.13
C ALA A 65 -5.07 -1.19 -2.49
N ALA A 66 -4.09 -0.32 -2.67
CA ALA A 66 -3.34 -0.19 -3.92
C ALA A 66 -2.56 -1.47 -4.25
N ALA A 67 -1.94 -2.10 -3.25
CA ALA A 67 -1.22 -3.37 -3.41
C ALA A 67 -2.14 -4.50 -3.85
N TYR A 68 -3.33 -4.62 -3.24
CA TYR A 68 -4.31 -5.62 -3.64
C TYR A 68 -4.79 -5.41 -5.08
N ASP A 69 -5.17 -4.19 -5.44
CA ASP A 69 -5.66 -3.86 -6.77
C ASP A 69 -4.59 -4.16 -7.83
N LYS A 70 -3.33 -3.83 -7.55
CA LYS A 70 -2.20 -4.14 -8.44
C LYS A 70 -1.93 -5.64 -8.54
N ALA A 71 -2.03 -6.37 -7.45
CA ALA A 71 -1.89 -7.83 -7.45
C ALA A 71 -2.97 -8.50 -8.31
N VAL A 72 -4.22 -8.05 -8.21
CA VAL A 72 -5.33 -8.54 -9.06
C VAL A 72 -5.05 -8.29 -10.53
N GLU A 73 -4.58 -7.09 -10.89
CA GLU A 73 -4.20 -6.74 -12.27
C GLU A 73 -3.12 -7.68 -12.78
N VAL A 74 -2.01 -7.82 -12.04
CA VAL A 74 -0.86 -8.65 -12.45
C VAL A 74 -1.26 -10.12 -12.59
N VAL A 75 -1.96 -10.69 -11.61
CA VAL A 75 -2.40 -12.09 -11.65
C VAL A 75 -3.33 -12.33 -12.84
N THR A 76 -4.27 -11.42 -13.08
CA THR A 76 -5.21 -11.55 -14.22
C THR A 76 -4.47 -11.48 -15.55
N ASP A 77 -3.46 -10.63 -15.68
CA ASP A 77 -2.64 -10.50 -16.88
C ASP A 77 -1.75 -11.73 -17.09
N VAL A 78 -1.12 -12.26 -16.05
CA VAL A 78 -0.30 -13.48 -16.13
C VAL A 78 -1.15 -14.66 -16.55
N VAL A 79 -2.29 -14.89 -15.89
CA VAL A 79 -3.21 -15.98 -16.24
C VAL A 79 -3.65 -15.85 -17.71
N ARG A 80 -4.04 -14.66 -18.15
CA ARG A 80 -4.46 -14.40 -19.54
C ARG A 80 -3.32 -14.71 -20.53
N THR A 81 -2.10 -14.28 -20.21
CA THR A 81 -0.97 -14.40 -21.11
C THR A 81 -0.49 -15.83 -21.20
N GLU A 82 -0.30 -16.52 -20.10
CA GLU A 82 0.20 -17.90 -20.07
C GLU A 82 -0.81 -18.88 -20.66
N THR A 83 -2.08 -18.80 -20.26
CA THR A 83 -3.13 -19.64 -20.81
C THR A 83 -3.24 -19.45 -22.34
N ARG A 84 -3.20 -18.18 -22.79
CA ARG A 84 -3.24 -17.87 -24.22
C ARG A 84 -2.09 -18.49 -24.99
N LYS A 85 -0.88 -18.41 -24.48
CA LYS A 85 0.31 -18.98 -25.14
C LYS A 85 0.18 -20.50 -25.33
N GLU A 86 -0.17 -21.21 -24.26
CA GLU A 86 -0.25 -22.67 -24.31
C GLU A 86 -1.38 -23.16 -25.22
N ASP A 87 -2.55 -22.55 -25.12
CA ASP A 87 -3.70 -22.95 -25.93
C ASP A 87 -3.53 -22.59 -27.41
N MET A 88 -2.93 -21.45 -27.72
CA MET A 88 -2.56 -21.12 -29.11
C MET A 88 -1.56 -22.13 -29.67
N ARG A 89 -0.54 -22.47 -28.89
CA ARG A 89 0.46 -23.47 -29.29
C ARG A 89 -0.17 -24.82 -29.60
N MET A 90 -1.06 -25.30 -28.72
CA MET A 90 -1.78 -26.56 -28.93
C MET A 90 -2.60 -26.57 -30.22
N ILE A 91 -3.31 -25.46 -30.50
CA ILE A 91 -4.13 -25.33 -31.71
C ILE A 91 -3.23 -25.26 -32.95
N GLU A 92 -2.14 -24.50 -32.93
CA GLU A 92 -1.19 -24.39 -34.02
C GLU A 92 -0.49 -25.72 -34.30
N ASP A 93 -0.07 -26.46 -33.28
CA ASP A 93 0.56 -27.79 -33.45
C ASP A 93 -0.45 -28.81 -34.00
N THR A 94 -1.70 -28.75 -33.55
CA THR A 94 -2.80 -29.55 -34.12
C THR A 94 -3.03 -29.21 -35.60
N LYS A 95 -3.00 -27.91 -35.94
CA LYS A 95 -3.13 -27.45 -37.32
C LYS A 95 -1.99 -27.94 -38.22
N LYS A 96 -0.75 -27.83 -37.74
CA LYS A 96 0.43 -28.37 -38.43
C LYS A 96 0.31 -29.88 -38.67
N TRP A 97 -0.14 -30.62 -37.61
CA TRP A 97 -0.37 -32.05 -37.71
C TRP A 97 -1.42 -32.41 -38.76
N VAL A 98 -2.54 -31.70 -38.81
CA VAL A 98 -3.64 -31.89 -39.79
C VAL A 98 -3.16 -31.64 -41.21
N LEU A 99 -2.34 -30.58 -41.41
CA LEU A 99 -1.82 -30.21 -42.73
C LEU A 99 -0.63 -31.05 -43.21
N SER A 100 -0.07 -31.88 -42.34
CA SER A 100 1.09 -32.72 -42.68
C SER A 100 0.82 -33.58 -43.91
N PRO A 101 1.77 -33.64 -44.89
CA PRO A 101 1.64 -34.39 -46.13
C PRO A 101 1.55 -35.90 -45.88
N GLU A 102 2.00 -36.38 -44.75
CA GLU A 102 1.98 -37.80 -44.39
C GLU A 102 0.58 -38.35 -44.10
N ARG A 103 -0.41 -37.50 -44.04
CA ARG A 103 -1.81 -37.88 -43.72
C ARG A 103 -2.51 -38.44 -44.96
N LYS A 104 -3.19 -39.57 -44.75
CA LYS A 104 -3.98 -40.27 -45.78
C LYS A 104 -5.22 -39.53 -46.23
N ALA A 105 -5.69 -38.50 -45.50
CA ALA A 105 -6.87 -37.75 -45.82
C ALA A 105 -6.66 -36.86 -47.04
N PRO A 106 -7.68 -36.67 -47.89
CA PRO A 106 -7.66 -35.72 -49.02
C PRO A 106 -7.27 -34.30 -48.61
N GLN A 107 -6.56 -33.58 -49.48
CA GLN A 107 -6.08 -32.22 -49.17
C GLN A 107 -7.20 -31.27 -48.80
N THR A 108 -8.33 -31.33 -49.54
CA THR A 108 -9.52 -30.51 -49.27
C THR A 108 -10.12 -30.70 -47.88
N THR A 109 -10.10 -31.97 -47.41
CA THR A 109 -10.55 -32.32 -46.03
C THR A 109 -9.62 -31.75 -44.99
N ARG A 110 -8.32 -31.79 -45.23
CA ARG A 110 -7.29 -31.25 -44.32
C ARG A 110 -7.36 -29.71 -44.22
N GLU A 111 -7.56 -29.04 -45.36
CA GLU A 111 -7.75 -27.59 -45.41
C GLU A 111 -9.02 -27.15 -44.71
N TYR A 112 -10.13 -27.87 -44.88
CA TYR A 112 -11.35 -27.64 -44.14
C TYR A 112 -11.16 -27.79 -42.63
N ALA A 113 -10.47 -28.85 -42.18
CA ALA A 113 -10.19 -29.07 -40.78
C ALA A 113 -9.27 -27.98 -40.19
N ALA A 114 -8.28 -27.51 -40.93
CA ALA A 114 -7.41 -26.40 -40.52
C ALA A 114 -8.24 -25.10 -40.36
N HIS A 115 -9.15 -24.80 -41.33
CA HIS A 115 -10.00 -23.64 -41.22
C HIS A 115 -10.97 -23.71 -40.01
N ARG A 116 -11.46 -24.93 -39.69
CA ARG A 116 -12.27 -25.13 -38.47
C ARG A 116 -11.45 -24.85 -37.20
N LEU A 117 -10.16 -25.20 -37.15
CA LEU A 117 -9.28 -24.89 -36.03
C LEU A 117 -9.07 -23.37 -35.90
N ASP A 118 -8.95 -22.62 -36.98
CA ASP A 118 -8.89 -21.14 -36.95
C ASP A 118 -10.19 -20.56 -36.34
N THR A 119 -11.34 -21.10 -36.72
CA THR A 119 -12.64 -20.68 -36.15
C THR A 119 -12.73 -21.00 -34.64
N VAL A 120 -12.16 -22.13 -34.22
CA VAL A 120 -12.11 -22.51 -32.80
C VAL A 120 -11.19 -21.56 -32.03
N LEU A 121 -10.02 -21.22 -32.59
CA LEU A 121 -9.08 -20.28 -32.02
C LEU A 121 -9.73 -18.90 -31.79
N ASP A 122 -10.43 -18.37 -32.79
CA ASP A 122 -11.10 -17.07 -32.68
C ASP A 122 -12.19 -17.07 -31.58
N LYS A 123 -12.97 -18.14 -31.48
CA LYS A 123 -13.96 -18.32 -30.42
C LYS A 123 -13.31 -18.42 -29.05
N PHE A 124 -12.22 -19.17 -28.95
CA PHE A 124 -11.46 -19.34 -27.73
C PHE A 124 -10.93 -17.99 -27.22
N LEU A 125 -10.27 -17.19 -28.09
CA LEU A 125 -9.75 -15.88 -27.72
C LEU A 125 -10.84 -14.94 -27.21
N LYS A 126 -12.02 -14.93 -27.83
CA LYS A 126 -13.18 -14.16 -27.36
C LYS A 126 -13.68 -14.63 -25.98
N THR A 127 -13.80 -15.93 -25.82
CA THR A 127 -14.25 -16.53 -24.54
C THR A 127 -13.27 -16.23 -23.42
N MET A 128 -11.98 -16.28 -23.69
CA MET A 128 -10.93 -16.01 -22.74
C MET A 128 -10.93 -14.54 -22.26
N GLN A 129 -11.11 -13.58 -23.17
CA GLN A 129 -11.27 -12.17 -22.79
C GLN A 129 -12.47 -11.99 -21.84
N THR A 130 -13.57 -12.66 -22.11
CA THR A 130 -14.78 -12.59 -21.27
C THR A 130 -14.54 -13.25 -19.90
N THR A 131 -13.81 -14.37 -19.86
CA THR A 131 -13.51 -15.09 -18.62
C THR A 131 -12.56 -14.32 -17.72
N THR A 132 -11.50 -13.73 -18.29
CA THR A 132 -10.57 -12.88 -17.52
C THR A 132 -11.25 -11.62 -16.99
N ALA A 133 -12.12 -10.98 -17.77
CA ALA A 133 -12.90 -9.85 -17.32
C ALA A 133 -13.82 -10.22 -16.13
N ARG A 134 -14.51 -11.38 -16.22
CA ARG A 134 -15.34 -11.88 -15.12
C ARG A 134 -14.53 -12.25 -13.88
N LEU A 135 -13.33 -12.79 -14.05
CA LEU A 135 -12.42 -13.07 -12.93
C LEU A 135 -12.02 -11.79 -12.23
N GLN A 136 -11.59 -10.79 -12.98
CA GLN A 136 -11.23 -9.49 -12.44
C GLN A 136 -12.41 -8.83 -11.71
N GLU A 137 -13.60 -8.84 -12.31
CA GLU A 137 -14.82 -8.34 -11.69
C GLU A 137 -15.11 -9.04 -10.35
N LYS A 138 -14.96 -10.37 -10.29
CA LYS A 138 -15.16 -11.14 -9.06
C LYS A 138 -14.15 -10.78 -7.97
N LEU A 139 -12.87 -10.63 -8.33
CA LEU A 139 -11.80 -10.29 -7.39
C LEU A 139 -11.93 -8.86 -6.87
N LEU A 140 -12.47 -7.96 -7.68
CA LEU A 140 -12.70 -6.57 -7.29
C LEU A 140 -14.05 -6.33 -6.59
N LYS A 141 -14.87 -7.36 -6.37
CA LYS A 141 -16.10 -7.22 -5.57
C LYS A 141 -15.76 -6.69 -4.18
N PRO A 142 -16.58 -5.77 -3.62
CA PRO A 142 -16.27 -5.12 -2.34
C PRO A 142 -15.92 -6.10 -1.21
N GLU A 143 -16.68 -7.20 -1.09
CA GLU A 143 -16.47 -8.21 -0.05
C GLU A 143 -15.12 -8.95 -0.20
N VAL A 144 -14.76 -9.35 -1.43
CA VAL A 144 -13.52 -10.07 -1.72
C VAL A 144 -12.33 -9.13 -1.60
N ARG A 145 -12.48 -7.91 -2.13
CA ARG A 145 -11.48 -6.85 -2.05
C ARG A 145 -11.17 -6.50 -0.60
N GLN A 146 -12.20 -6.37 0.24
CA GLN A 146 -12.00 -6.05 1.66
C GLN A 146 -11.22 -7.15 2.39
N LYS A 147 -11.59 -8.41 2.18
CA LYS A 147 -10.83 -9.55 2.75
C LYS A 147 -9.39 -9.60 2.26
N GLY A 148 -9.16 -9.35 0.98
CA GLY A 148 -7.81 -9.31 0.42
C GLY A 148 -6.96 -8.18 1.00
N LYS A 149 -7.55 -7.00 1.18
CA LYS A 149 -6.89 -5.86 1.84
C LYS A 149 -6.50 -6.18 3.28
N GLU A 150 -7.40 -6.80 4.04
CA GLU A 150 -7.14 -7.22 5.41
C GLU A 150 -5.96 -8.20 5.49
N GLN A 151 -5.91 -9.20 4.60
CA GLN A 151 -4.78 -10.11 4.51
C GLN A 151 -3.45 -9.41 4.17
N VAL A 152 -3.47 -8.44 3.26
CA VAL A 152 -2.27 -7.64 2.95
C VAL A 152 -1.85 -6.80 4.15
N LYS A 153 -2.80 -6.21 4.86
CA LYS A 153 -2.56 -5.42 6.08
C LYS A 153 -1.95 -6.28 7.20
N ASP A 154 -2.50 -7.46 7.44
CA ASP A 154 -1.99 -8.41 8.43
C ASP A 154 -0.55 -8.84 8.11
N ASN A 155 -0.27 -9.12 6.85
CA ASN A 155 1.08 -9.47 6.41
C ASN A 155 2.06 -8.28 6.59
N LEU A 156 1.65 -7.06 6.30
CA LEU A 156 2.46 -5.86 6.53
C LEU A 156 2.69 -5.61 8.03
N GLY A 157 1.66 -5.81 8.87
CA GLY A 157 1.76 -5.66 10.32
C GLY A 157 2.68 -6.69 11.00
N GLY A 158 2.88 -7.85 10.38
CA GLY A 158 3.83 -8.86 10.85
C GLY A 158 5.31 -8.53 10.61
N TYR A 159 5.61 -7.47 9.84
CA TYR A 159 6.97 -6.98 9.54
C TYR A 159 7.31 -5.65 10.25
N LEU A 160 6.33 -5.02 10.92
CA LEU A 160 6.49 -3.81 11.73
C LEU A 160 6.56 -4.13 13.21
#